data_7023b962c38569825da4e96867b5e718
#
_entry.id   7023b962c38569825da4e96867b5e718
#
_cell.length_a   1.000
_cell.length_b   1.000
_cell.length_c   1.000
_cell.angle_alpha   90.00
_cell.angle_beta   90.00
_cell.angle_gamma   90.00
#
_symmetry.space_group_name_H-M   'P 1'
#
loop_
_entity.id
_entity.type
_entity.pdbx_description
1 polymer ?
#
loop_
_entity_poly.entity_id
_entity_poly.type
_entity_poly.pdbx_seq_one_letter_code
_entity_poly.pdbx_strand_id
1 'polypeptide(L)'
;MPPSRNVDVRGPDGTRLHTQVFGPDDGYPIVLAHGYTCAIGVWREQIADLARDHKVIAYDHRGHGRSGVPARGHYSLNHLAADLQAVLDTTLQPGQKAVLAGHSMGGMAVAAWSERYAHKVADRADGVALINSSTGDVVRQIDLLNTQGRLAGGRAVVAQRVVRHLGRVPAVRIAHKPTARLVSDVVVGADAHPEVHALMHNVVLSTHRIPRGEFGRMLVEKLDRKHIRLDALTVPTLVIGGAADRLLPIGASYRIAELTPNLFDSVVLPGGHCTILEYPDEVNRHLRRLIDTATASS
;
A
#
# COMPACT_ATOMS: atom_id res chain seq x y z
N MET A 1 7.96 -10.38 -14.78
CA MET A 1 8.28 -10.81 -13.41
C MET A 1 9.01 -12.14 -13.45
N PRO A 2 9.95 -12.41 -12.53
CA PRO A 2 10.65 -13.68 -12.44
C PRO A 2 9.69 -14.84 -12.10
N PRO A 3 10.12 -16.12 -12.22
CA PRO A 3 9.36 -17.27 -11.76
C PRO A 3 8.97 -17.15 -10.30
N SER A 4 7.80 -17.69 -9.94
CA SER A 4 7.27 -17.67 -8.57
C SER A 4 6.63 -18.99 -8.20
N ARG A 5 6.55 -19.26 -6.89
CA ARG A 5 5.71 -20.30 -6.33
C ARG A 5 4.54 -19.69 -5.55
N ASN A 6 3.38 -20.32 -5.64
CA ASN A 6 2.22 -19.93 -4.84
C ASN A 6 2.29 -20.57 -3.45
N VAL A 7 1.85 -19.80 -2.44
CA VAL A 7 1.69 -20.28 -1.06
C VAL A 7 0.22 -20.14 -0.67
N ASP A 8 -0.37 -21.20 -0.10
CA ASP A 8 -1.76 -21.14 0.41
C ASP A 8 -1.78 -20.43 1.75
N VAL A 9 -2.22 -19.18 1.73
CA VAL A 9 -2.39 -18.35 2.93
C VAL A 9 -3.87 -18.06 3.13
N ARG A 10 -4.31 -18.16 4.38
CA ARG A 10 -5.68 -17.81 4.76
C ARG A 10 -5.68 -16.82 5.90
N GLY A 11 -6.46 -15.76 5.74
CA GLY A 11 -6.78 -14.84 6.83
C GLY A 11 -7.53 -15.56 7.96
N PRO A 12 -7.63 -14.97 9.15
CA PRO A 12 -8.29 -15.60 10.31
C PRO A 12 -9.77 -15.96 10.09
N ASP A 13 -10.43 -15.30 9.16
CA ASP A 13 -11.82 -15.57 8.76
C ASP A 13 -11.94 -16.58 7.60
N GLY A 14 -10.86 -17.27 7.25
CA GLY A 14 -10.79 -18.24 6.16
C GLY A 14 -10.63 -17.61 4.77
N THR A 15 -10.58 -16.30 4.64
CA THR A 15 -10.37 -15.62 3.35
C THR A 15 -9.04 -16.06 2.74
N ARG A 16 -9.06 -16.64 1.54
CA ARG A 16 -7.85 -17.02 0.82
C ARG A 16 -7.10 -15.77 0.35
N LEU A 17 -5.81 -15.70 0.67
CA LEU A 17 -4.91 -14.64 0.25
C LEU A 17 -3.97 -15.20 -0.83
N HIS A 18 -4.12 -14.74 -2.06
CA HIS A 18 -3.19 -15.11 -3.12
C HIS A 18 -1.82 -14.55 -2.83
N THR A 19 -0.88 -15.45 -2.53
CA THR A 19 0.47 -15.11 -2.11
C THR A 19 1.48 -15.79 -3.03
N GLN A 20 2.44 -15.04 -3.51
CA GLN A 20 3.54 -15.51 -4.36
C GLN A 20 4.89 -15.24 -3.70
N VAL A 21 5.81 -16.19 -3.84
CA VAL A 21 7.20 -16.07 -3.40
C VAL A 21 8.10 -16.14 -4.63
N PHE A 22 8.99 -15.16 -4.73
CA PHE A 22 9.96 -15.00 -5.81
C PHE A 22 11.38 -15.01 -5.24
N GLY A 23 12.36 -15.33 -6.09
CA GLY A 23 13.77 -15.35 -5.74
C GLY A 23 14.17 -16.60 -4.97
N PRO A 24 15.41 -16.60 -4.40
CA PRO A 24 15.96 -17.75 -3.68
C PRO A 24 15.23 -18.00 -2.36
N ASP A 25 15.01 -19.26 -2.02
CA ASP A 25 14.30 -19.65 -0.78
C ASP A 25 15.08 -19.33 0.49
N ASP A 26 16.39 -19.30 0.40
CA ASP A 26 17.35 -18.94 1.47
C ASP A 26 17.70 -17.45 1.51
N GLY A 27 17.18 -16.67 0.55
CA GLY A 27 17.34 -15.22 0.52
C GLY A 27 16.68 -14.54 1.72
N TYR A 28 17.19 -13.36 2.09
CA TYR A 28 16.58 -12.55 3.15
C TYR A 28 15.14 -12.15 2.79
N PRO A 29 14.16 -12.33 3.70
CA PRO A 29 12.75 -12.14 3.35
C PRO A 29 12.34 -10.66 3.27
N ILE A 30 11.55 -10.35 2.24
CA ILE A 30 10.89 -9.06 2.05
C ILE A 30 9.42 -9.30 1.76
N VAL A 31 8.52 -8.62 2.48
CA VAL A 31 7.07 -8.74 2.28
C VAL A 31 6.51 -7.47 1.68
N LEU A 32 5.82 -7.59 0.55
CA LEU A 32 5.28 -6.47 -0.23
C LEU A 32 3.75 -6.43 -0.14
N ALA A 33 3.21 -5.33 0.39
CA ALA A 33 1.78 -5.06 0.53
C ALA A 33 1.35 -3.92 -0.42
N HIS A 34 0.47 -4.21 -1.37
CA HIS A 34 0.04 -3.25 -2.41
C HIS A 34 -1.04 -2.26 -1.94
N GLY A 35 -1.32 -1.24 -2.76
CA GLY A 35 -2.33 -0.22 -2.51
C GLY A 35 -3.77 -0.65 -2.80
N TYR A 36 -4.71 0.25 -2.48
CA TYR A 36 -6.12 0.11 -2.81
C TYR A 36 -6.32 -0.04 -4.32
N THR A 37 -7.23 -0.90 -4.74
CA THR A 37 -7.51 -1.32 -6.12
C THR A 37 -6.33 -1.96 -6.87
N CYS A 38 -5.21 -2.19 -6.22
CA CYS A 38 -4.02 -2.80 -6.81
C CYS A 38 -4.00 -4.33 -6.68
N ALA A 39 -2.90 -4.93 -7.10
CA ALA A 39 -2.58 -6.36 -6.98
C ALA A 39 -1.04 -6.52 -6.98
N ILE A 40 -0.53 -7.73 -6.78
CA ILE A 40 0.93 -8.05 -6.79
C ILE A 40 1.65 -7.38 -7.98
N GLY A 41 1.02 -7.31 -9.15
CA GLY A 41 1.63 -6.78 -10.37
C GLY A 41 2.10 -5.31 -10.31
N VAL A 42 1.67 -4.51 -9.34
CA VAL A 42 2.19 -3.13 -9.18
C VAL A 42 3.61 -3.12 -8.62
N TRP A 43 4.04 -4.21 -7.99
CA TRP A 43 5.38 -4.40 -7.45
C TRP A 43 6.37 -5.03 -8.45
N ARG A 44 5.98 -5.13 -9.74
CA ARG A 44 6.76 -5.86 -10.76
C ARG A 44 8.23 -5.43 -10.85
N GLU A 45 8.51 -4.13 -10.69
CA GLU A 45 9.88 -3.58 -10.79
C GLU A 45 10.69 -3.90 -9.53
N GLN A 46 10.08 -3.82 -8.34
CA GLN A 46 10.70 -4.21 -7.08
C GLN A 46 10.94 -5.71 -7.03
N ILE A 47 9.95 -6.51 -7.48
CA ILE A 47 10.11 -7.97 -7.55
C ILE A 47 11.22 -8.34 -8.52
N ALA A 48 11.29 -7.71 -9.70
CA ALA A 48 12.32 -8.01 -10.71
C ALA A 48 13.74 -7.71 -10.21
N ASP A 49 13.89 -6.67 -9.42
CA ASP A 49 15.18 -6.30 -8.83
C ASP A 49 15.52 -7.13 -7.60
N LEU A 50 14.66 -7.12 -6.58
CA LEU A 50 14.95 -7.72 -5.28
C LEU A 50 15.00 -9.25 -5.30
N ALA A 51 14.22 -9.90 -6.18
CA ALA A 51 14.22 -11.37 -6.28
C ALA A 51 15.47 -11.97 -6.92
N ARG A 52 16.47 -11.16 -7.28
CA ARG A 52 17.77 -11.65 -7.73
C ARG A 52 18.57 -12.29 -6.60
N ASP A 53 18.42 -11.75 -5.39
CA ASP A 53 19.22 -12.07 -4.22
C ASP A 53 18.41 -12.19 -2.91
N HIS A 54 17.14 -11.83 -2.92
CA HIS A 54 16.27 -11.87 -1.76
C HIS A 54 15.02 -12.73 -2.00
N LYS A 55 14.45 -13.26 -0.91
CA LYS A 55 13.16 -13.94 -0.91
C LYS A 55 12.04 -12.91 -0.85
N VAL A 56 11.43 -12.61 -2.00
CA VAL A 56 10.35 -11.63 -2.09
C VAL A 56 8.99 -12.30 -1.97
N ILE A 57 8.24 -11.93 -0.96
CA ILE A 57 6.89 -12.41 -0.66
C ILE A 57 5.92 -11.29 -1.01
N ALA A 58 5.05 -11.49 -2.00
CA ALA A 58 4.03 -10.52 -2.36
C ALA A 58 2.66 -11.18 -2.31
N TYR A 59 1.67 -10.47 -1.80
CA TYR A 59 0.31 -10.99 -1.68
C TYR A 59 -0.74 -10.00 -2.15
N ASP A 60 -1.83 -10.50 -2.68
CA ASP A 60 -3.01 -9.71 -2.97
C ASP A 60 -3.83 -9.54 -1.68
N HIS A 61 -4.15 -8.32 -1.29
CA HIS A 61 -5.07 -8.06 -0.20
C HIS A 61 -6.42 -8.75 -0.43
N ARG A 62 -7.12 -9.08 0.66
CA ARG A 62 -8.50 -9.61 0.57
C ARG A 62 -9.35 -8.80 -0.41
N GLY A 63 -10.05 -9.48 -1.29
CA GLY A 63 -10.91 -8.86 -2.30
C GLY A 63 -10.18 -8.22 -3.48
N HIS A 64 -8.86 -8.25 -3.53
CA HIS A 64 -8.05 -7.73 -4.64
C HIS A 64 -7.39 -8.85 -5.42
N GLY A 65 -7.00 -8.54 -6.66
CA GLY A 65 -6.27 -9.45 -7.51
C GLY A 65 -6.90 -10.84 -7.59
N ARG A 66 -6.17 -11.85 -7.15
CA ARG A 66 -6.59 -13.27 -7.15
C ARG A 66 -6.99 -13.77 -5.75
N SER A 67 -7.02 -12.88 -4.75
CA SER A 67 -7.49 -13.20 -3.40
C SER A 67 -9.01 -13.38 -3.33
N GLY A 68 -9.46 -14.11 -2.32
CA GLY A 68 -10.88 -14.32 -2.04
C GLY A 68 -11.62 -13.01 -1.72
N VAL A 69 -12.89 -12.94 -2.06
CA VAL A 69 -13.79 -11.81 -1.79
C VAL A 69 -14.63 -12.17 -0.55
N PRO A 70 -14.28 -11.67 0.64
CA PRO A 70 -15.05 -11.97 1.85
C PRO A 70 -16.41 -11.27 1.85
N ALA A 71 -17.27 -11.65 2.79
CA ALA A 71 -18.56 -11.03 2.99
C ALA A 71 -18.44 -9.54 3.36
N ARG A 72 -19.51 -8.77 3.20
CA ARG A 72 -19.57 -7.38 3.64
C ARG A 72 -19.29 -7.27 5.14
N GLY A 73 -18.61 -6.19 5.54
CA GLY A 73 -18.19 -5.98 6.92
C GLY A 73 -16.79 -6.52 7.24
N HIS A 74 -16.20 -7.36 6.39
CA HIS A 74 -14.85 -7.91 6.55
C HIS A 74 -13.77 -7.07 5.85
N TYR A 75 -13.96 -5.76 5.76
CA TYR A 75 -13.08 -4.82 5.06
C TYR A 75 -12.68 -3.67 5.99
N SER A 76 -11.67 -3.89 6.83
CA SER A 76 -11.15 -2.88 7.75
C SER A 76 -9.64 -2.99 7.88
N LEU A 77 -8.99 -1.99 8.44
CA LEU A 77 -7.56 -2.04 8.78
C LEU A 77 -7.23 -3.21 9.70
N ASN A 78 -8.11 -3.55 10.64
CA ASN A 78 -7.91 -4.71 11.51
C ASN A 78 -7.89 -6.03 10.74
N HIS A 79 -8.68 -6.16 9.68
CA HIS A 79 -8.63 -7.34 8.81
C HIS A 79 -7.35 -7.35 7.97
N LEU A 80 -6.92 -6.20 7.42
CA LEU A 80 -5.66 -6.10 6.68
C LEU A 80 -4.45 -6.42 7.56
N ALA A 81 -4.44 -5.92 8.80
CA ALA A 81 -3.41 -6.24 9.78
C ALA A 81 -3.37 -7.74 10.13
N ALA A 82 -4.53 -8.35 10.30
CA ALA A 82 -4.63 -9.78 10.59
C ALA A 82 -4.24 -10.66 9.38
N ASP A 83 -4.54 -10.21 8.16
CA ASP A 83 -4.09 -10.86 6.93
C ASP A 83 -2.56 -10.79 6.79
N LEU A 84 -1.96 -9.62 7.04
CA LEU A 84 -0.51 -9.50 7.02
C LEU A 84 0.12 -10.43 8.05
N GLN A 85 -0.43 -10.52 9.27
CA GLN A 85 0.05 -11.48 10.27
C GLN A 85 -0.03 -12.92 9.76
N ALA A 86 -1.13 -13.31 9.10
CA ALA A 86 -1.26 -14.65 8.53
C ALA A 86 -0.24 -14.91 7.40
N VAL A 87 0.06 -13.91 6.58
CA VAL A 87 1.13 -14.00 5.58
C VAL A 87 2.48 -14.23 6.25
N LEU A 88 2.83 -13.44 7.28
CA LEU A 88 4.08 -13.60 8.03
C LEU A 88 4.19 -14.98 8.69
N ASP A 89 3.13 -15.43 9.35
CA ASP A 89 3.12 -16.72 10.05
C ASP A 89 3.23 -17.93 9.10
N THR A 90 2.74 -17.78 7.84
CA THR A 90 2.77 -18.86 6.85
C THR A 90 4.06 -18.88 6.03
N THR A 91 4.68 -17.72 5.79
CA THR A 91 5.80 -17.61 4.83
C THR A 91 7.17 -17.44 5.46
N LEU A 92 7.22 -17.04 6.74
CA LEU A 92 8.46 -16.92 7.52
C LEU A 92 8.63 -18.11 8.45
N GLN A 93 9.88 -18.56 8.59
CA GLN A 93 10.23 -19.59 9.57
C GLN A 93 10.07 -19.06 11.01
N PRO A 94 9.97 -19.94 12.02
CA PRO A 94 10.05 -19.53 13.42
C PRO A 94 11.34 -18.74 13.69
N GLY A 95 11.19 -17.56 14.30
CA GLY A 95 12.31 -16.64 14.57
C GLY A 95 12.83 -15.86 13.36
N GLN A 96 12.36 -16.16 12.15
CA GLN A 96 12.72 -15.38 10.96
C GLN A 96 11.97 -14.05 10.93
N LYS A 97 12.68 -12.99 10.58
CA LYS A 97 12.16 -11.65 10.41
C LYS A 97 12.26 -11.22 8.95
N ALA A 98 11.57 -10.12 8.60
CA ALA A 98 11.54 -9.59 7.25
C ALA A 98 11.57 -8.06 7.24
N VAL A 99 11.94 -7.46 6.11
CA VAL A 99 11.57 -6.09 5.80
C VAL A 99 10.15 -6.08 5.23
N LEU A 100 9.28 -5.24 5.79
CA LEU A 100 7.89 -5.10 5.37
C LEU A 100 7.72 -3.80 4.58
N ALA A 101 7.41 -3.88 3.30
CA ALA A 101 7.18 -2.70 2.47
C ALA A 101 5.70 -2.58 2.07
N GLY A 102 5.10 -1.42 2.34
CA GLY A 102 3.71 -1.15 2.01
C GLY A 102 3.53 0.12 1.20
N HIS A 103 2.83 0.01 0.06
CA HIS A 103 2.44 1.14 -0.77
C HIS A 103 1.00 1.56 -0.48
N SER A 104 0.75 2.84 -0.23
CA SER A 104 -0.59 3.41 -0.06
C SER A 104 -1.38 2.68 1.05
N MET A 105 -2.54 2.08 0.75
CA MET A 105 -3.30 1.23 1.68
C MET A 105 -2.47 0.07 2.24
N GLY A 106 -1.49 -0.45 1.50
CA GLY A 106 -0.55 -1.45 2.00
C GLY A 106 0.35 -0.91 3.12
N GLY A 107 0.80 0.34 3.03
CA GLY A 107 1.49 1.02 4.12
C GLY A 107 0.60 1.23 5.35
N MET A 108 -0.67 1.58 5.13
CA MET A 108 -1.67 1.64 6.22
C MET A 108 -1.90 0.26 6.85
N ALA A 109 -1.86 -0.83 6.07
CA ALA A 109 -1.97 -2.19 6.59
C ALA A 109 -0.77 -2.58 7.46
N VAL A 110 0.46 -2.22 7.06
CA VAL A 110 1.68 -2.43 7.86
C VAL A 110 1.63 -1.61 9.14
N ALA A 111 1.24 -0.35 9.07
CA ALA A 111 1.08 0.51 10.25
C ALA A 111 0.00 -0.03 11.20
N ALA A 112 -1.15 -0.45 10.69
CA ALA A 112 -2.21 -1.05 11.50
C ALA A 112 -1.81 -2.41 12.09
N TRP A 113 -0.96 -3.17 11.39
CA TRP A 113 -0.35 -4.40 11.91
C TRP A 113 0.55 -4.09 13.10
N SER A 114 1.42 -3.09 12.99
CA SER A 114 2.31 -2.71 14.10
C SER A 114 1.52 -2.22 15.32
N GLU A 115 0.44 -1.45 15.14
CA GLU A 115 -0.45 -1.02 16.23
C GLU A 115 -1.13 -2.23 16.90
N ARG A 116 -1.67 -3.15 16.10
CA ARG A 116 -2.44 -4.30 16.59
C ARG A 116 -1.58 -5.38 17.23
N TYR A 117 -0.42 -5.63 16.68
CA TYR A 117 0.52 -6.68 17.07
C TYR A 117 1.84 -6.10 17.57
N ALA A 118 1.77 -5.04 18.39
CA ALA A 118 2.93 -4.31 18.89
C ALA A 118 4.01 -5.24 19.50
N HIS A 119 3.57 -6.28 20.23
CA HIS A 119 4.45 -7.28 20.83
C HIS A 119 5.17 -8.19 19.81
N LYS A 120 4.73 -8.22 18.56
CA LYS A 120 5.33 -9.03 17.48
C LYS A 120 6.23 -8.22 16.54
N VAL A 121 6.25 -6.91 16.64
CA VAL A 121 7.00 -6.06 15.70
C VAL A 121 8.48 -6.45 15.70
N ALA A 122 9.11 -6.46 16.86
CA ALA A 122 10.52 -6.80 17.01
C ALA A 122 10.85 -8.26 16.68
N ASP A 123 9.86 -9.15 16.74
CA ASP A 123 10.02 -10.59 16.47
C ASP A 123 9.83 -10.96 15.00
N ARG A 124 9.15 -10.10 14.21
CA ARG A 124 8.75 -10.40 12.83
C ARG A 124 9.25 -9.39 11.80
N ALA A 125 9.68 -8.20 12.22
CA ALA A 125 10.21 -7.19 11.33
C ALA A 125 11.60 -6.73 11.79
N ASP A 126 12.51 -6.57 10.83
CA ASP A 126 13.80 -5.91 11.00
C ASP A 126 13.82 -4.51 10.39
N GLY A 127 12.83 -4.19 9.57
CA GLY A 127 12.65 -2.88 8.97
C GLY A 127 11.27 -2.74 8.34
N VAL A 128 10.82 -1.51 8.18
CA VAL A 128 9.54 -1.17 7.55
C VAL A 128 9.76 -0.08 6.51
N ALA A 129 9.10 -0.19 5.34
CA ALA A 129 9.03 0.88 4.35
C ALA A 129 7.58 1.29 4.11
N LEU A 130 7.25 2.56 4.38
CA LEU A 130 5.94 3.16 4.15
C LEU A 130 6.04 4.10 2.94
N ILE A 131 5.45 3.68 1.80
CA ILE A 131 5.62 4.34 0.51
C ILE A 131 4.30 4.95 0.07
N ASN A 132 4.27 6.27 -0.19
CA ASN A 132 3.07 7.02 -0.58
C ASN A 132 1.85 6.66 0.29
N SER A 133 2.02 6.68 1.62
CA SER A 133 1.02 6.22 2.57
C SER A 133 0.53 7.33 3.49
N SER A 134 -0.38 7.02 4.41
CA SER A 134 -0.93 7.95 5.39
C SER A 134 -1.31 7.21 6.67
N THR A 135 -1.31 7.92 7.80
CA THR A 135 -1.86 7.44 9.07
C THR A 135 -3.33 7.76 9.26
N GLY A 136 -3.90 8.65 8.44
CA GLY A 136 -5.29 9.11 8.55
C GLY A 136 -5.55 10.39 7.76
N ASP A 137 -6.71 11.02 7.98
CA ASP A 137 -7.15 12.25 7.29
C ASP A 137 -7.13 12.17 5.74
N VAL A 138 -7.28 10.96 5.20
CA VAL A 138 -7.14 10.68 3.76
C VAL A 138 -7.96 11.63 2.90
N VAL A 139 -9.20 11.91 3.31
CA VAL A 139 -10.12 12.78 2.53
C VAL A 139 -9.74 14.25 2.58
N ARG A 140 -9.23 14.71 3.73
CA ARG A 140 -8.79 16.10 3.89
C ARG A 140 -7.51 16.39 3.13
N GLN A 141 -6.73 15.35 2.88
CA GLN A 141 -5.45 15.44 2.20
C GLN A 141 -5.58 15.37 0.67
N ILE A 142 -6.65 14.77 0.13
CA ILE A 142 -6.85 14.66 -1.32
C ILE A 142 -6.97 16.06 -1.94
N ASP A 143 -5.92 16.50 -2.61
CA ASP A 143 -5.88 17.76 -3.35
C ASP A 143 -6.33 17.56 -4.82
N LEU A 144 -7.58 17.14 -4.99
CA LEU A 144 -8.17 16.96 -6.33
C LEU A 144 -8.42 18.29 -7.06
N LEU A 145 -8.38 19.42 -6.36
CA LEU A 145 -8.88 20.70 -6.89
C LEU A 145 -8.06 21.89 -6.37
N ASN A 146 -6.74 21.84 -6.36
CA ASN A 146 -5.85 22.95 -6.00
C ASN A 146 -6.55 24.32 -5.90
N THR A 147 -7.42 24.51 -4.90
CA THR A 147 -8.21 25.72 -4.70
C THR A 147 -8.02 26.21 -3.27
N GLN A 148 -7.05 27.09 -3.15
CA GLN A 148 -6.95 27.97 -1.99
C GLN A 148 -8.16 28.92 -2.00
N GLY A 149 -9.00 28.87 -0.96
CA GLY A 149 -10.09 29.83 -0.81
C GLY A 149 -11.27 29.35 0.04
N ARG A 150 -12.18 30.28 0.37
CA ARG A 150 -13.38 30.14 1.20
C ARG A 150 -14.37 29.04 0.72
N LEU A 151 -14.22 28.49 -0.46
CA LEU A 151 -15.05 27.44 -1.04
C LEU A 151 -14.52 26.00 -0.83
N ALA A 152 -13.36 25.85 -0.18
CA ALA A 152 -12.72 24.54 0.05
C ALA A 152 -13.59 23.58 0.89
N GLY A 153 -14.32 24.10 1.88
CA GLY A 153 -15.19 23.28 2.74
C GLY A 153 -16.38 22.63 2.03
N GLY A 154 -17.03 23.36 1.13
CA GLY A 154 -18.16 22.82 0.36
C GLY A 154 -17.76 21.77 -0.68
N ARG A 155 -16.55 21.91 -1.23
CA ARG A 155 -16.02 20.99 -2.25
C ARG A 155 -15.46 19.70 -1.64
N ALA A 156 -14.89 19.77 -0.44
CA ALA A 156 -14.51 18.55 0.31
C ALA A 156 -15.74 17.69 0.59
N VAL A 157 -16.88 18.28 0.96
CA VAL A 157 -18.16 17.59 1.14
C VAL A 157 -18.66 16.97 -0.17
N VAL A 158 -18.49 17.65 -1.31
CA VAL A 158 -18.86 17.13 -2.62
C VAL A 158 -17.94 16.00 -3.03
N ALA A 159 -16.61 16.13 -2.87
CA ALA A 159 -15.65 15.07 -3.13
C ALA A 159 -15.90 13.84 -2.24
N GLN A 160 -16.18 14.04 -0.96
CA GLN A 160 -16.61 12.98 -0.02
C GLN A 160 -17.87 12.26 -0.51
N ARG A 161 -18.90 13.02 -0.95
CA ARG A 161 -20.12 12.43 -1.50
C ARG A 161 -19.86 11.68 -2.80
N VAL A 162 -19.02 12.22 -3.67
CA VAL A 162 -18.66 11.59 -4.95
C VAL A 162 -17.90 10.29 -4.71
N VAL A 163 -16.88 10.27 -3.86
CA VAL A 163 -16.13 9.04 -3.50
C VAL A 163 -17.05 8.04 -2.79
N ARG A 164 -17.93 8.51 -1.90
CA ARG A 164 -18.92 7.69 -1.18
C ARG A 164 -19.94 7.03 -2.12
N HIS A 165 -20.35 7.72 -3.18
CA HIS A 165 -21.31 7.20 -4.15
C HIS A 165 -20.64 6.45 -5.30
N LEU A 166 -19.47 6.87 -5.78
CA LEU A 166 -18.71 6.16 -6.81
C LEU A 166 -18.24 4.77 -6.35
N GLY A 167 -17.94 4.61 -5.05
CA GLY A 167 -17.67 3.29 -4.48
C GLY A 167 -18.87 2.33 -4.52
N ARG A 168 -20.09 2.84 -4.67
CA ARG A 168 -21.34 2.05 -4.77
C ARG A 168 -21.79 1.79 -6.21
N VAL A 169 -21.34 2.60 -7.15
CA VAL A 169 -21.75 2.45 -8.56
C VAL A 169 -20.99 1.31 -9.20
N PRO A 170 -21.67 0.35 -9.88
CA PRO A 170 -20.97 -0.65 -10.66
C PRO A 170 -20.16 0.05 -11.75
N ALA A 171 -18.85 -0.13 -11.74
CA ALA A 171 -17.95 0.47 -12.73
C ALA A 171 -18.24 0.04 -14.20
N VAL A 172 -19.20 -0.84 -14.38
CA VAL A 172 -19.49 -1.54 -15.63
C VAL A 172 -20.18 -0.67 -16.68
N ARG A 173 -20.68 0.53 -16.36
CA ARG A 173 -21.54 1.26 -17.30
C ARG A 173 -21.28 2.75 -17.51
N ILE A 174 -20.34 3.35 -16.82
CA ILE A 174 -20.05 4.76 -17.05
C ILE A 174 -18.72 4.89 -17.81
N ALA A 175 -18.84 5.05 -19.11
CA ALA A 175 -17.84 5.52 -20.07
C ALA A 175 -16.37 5.18 -19.73
N HIS A 176 -15.95 4.03 -20.16
CA HIS A 176 -14.68 3.38 -19.88
C HIS A 176 -13.40 4.18 -20.15
N LYS A 177 -13.41 5.24 -20.92
CA LYS A 177 -12.19 5.96 -21.31
C LYS A 177 -11.96 7.28 -20.55
N PRO A 178 -12.93 8.19 -20.39
CA PRO A 178 -12.66 9.48 -19.74
C PRO A 178 -12.45 9.39 -18.22
N THR A 179 -13.26 8.58 -17.52
CA THR A 179 -13.13 8.41 -16.05
C THR A 179 -11.85 7.67 -15.65
N ALA A 180 -11.41 6.75 -16.47
CA ALA A 180 -10.17 6.02 -16.27
C ALA A 180 -8.94 6.91 -16.43
N ARG A 181 -8.96 7.79 -17.43
CA ARG A 181 -7.92 8.77 -17.63
C ARG A 181 -7.85 9.74 -16.46
N LEU A 182 -9.00 10.24 -15.99
CA LEU A 182 -9.07 11.12 -14.83
C LEU A 182 -8.51 10.45 -13.55
N VAL A 183 -8.81 9.17 -13.30
CA VAL A 183 -8.27 8.43 -12.16
C VAL A 183 -6.77 8.23 -12.32
N SER A 184 -6.31 7.86 -13.52
CA SER A 184 -4.88 7.73 -13.82
C SER A 184 -4.14 9.05 -13.58
N ASP A 185 -4.67 10.18 -14.07
CA ASP A 185 -4.06 11.50 -13.93
C ASP A 185 -3.99 12.02 -12.48
N VAL A 186 -4.78 11.44 -11.58
CA VAL A 186 -4.73 11.73 -10.13
C VAL A 186 -3.72 10.85 -9.40
N VAL A 187 -3.62 9.59 -9.84
CA VAL A 187 -2.83 8.54 -9.16
C VAL A 187 -1.39 8.51 -9.68
N VAL A 188 -1.17 8.91 -10.93
CA VAL A 188 0.14 8.86 -11.60
C VAL A 188 0.60 10.28 -11.90
N GLY A 189 1.88 10.56 -11.72
CA GLY A 189 2.46 11.84 -12.09
C GLY A 189 2.31 12.13 -13.59
N ALA A 190 2.17 13.41 -13.95
CA ALA A 190 1.91 13.82 -15.34
C ALA A 190 3.02 13.37 -16.32
N ASP A 191 4.26 13.27 -15.83
CA ASP A 191 5.45 12.93 -16.61
C ASP A 191 5.76 11.43 -16.61
N ALA A 192 4.89 10.60 -16.01
CA ALA A 192 5.10 9.16 -15.95
C ALA A 192 4.97 8.49 -17.32
N HIS A 193 5.67 7.37 -17.50
CA HIS A 193 5.62 6.63 -18.76
C HIS A 193 4.19 6.16 -19.08
N PRO A 194 3.73 6.21 -20.34
CA PRO A 194 2.36 5.81 -20.72
C PRO A 194 1.94 4.41 -20.28
N GLU A 195 2.89 3.46 -20.13
CA GLU A 195 2.64 2.12 -19.64
C GLU A 195 2.21 2.10 -18.17
N VAL A 196 2.70 3.03 -17.35
CA VAL A 196 2.29 3.16 -15.94
C VAL A 196 0.83 3.59 -15.87
N HIS A 197 0.45 4.58 -16.69
CA HIS A 197 -0.94 5.01 -16.81
C HIS A 197 -1.86 3.87 -17.27
N ALA A 198 -1.44 3.10 -18.30
CA ALA A 198 -2.21 1.96 -18.79
C ALA A 198 -2.35 0.85 -17.73
N LEU A 199 -1.26 0.56 -17.00
CA LEU A 199 -1.28 -0.43 -15.93
C LEU A 199 -2.25 -0.02 -14.82
N MET A 200 -2.14 1.20 -14.31
CA MET A 200 -2.99 1.70 -13.23
C MET A 200 -4.46 1.75 -13.64
N HIS A 201 -4.74 2.16 -14.87
CA HIS A 201 -6.09 2.09 -15.44
C HIS A 201 -6.67 0.66 -15.37
N ASN A 202 -5.93 -0.33 -15.87
CA ASN A 202 -6.39 -1.72 -15.90
C ASN A 202 -6.58 -2.30 -14.49
N VAL A 203 -5.69 -1.97 -13.56
CA VAL A 203 -5.72 -2.46 -12.18
C VAL A 203 -6.95 -1.92 -11.45
N VAL A 204 -7.25 -0.62 -11.57
CA VAL A 204 -8.44 0.00 -10.96
C VAL A 204 -9.73 -0.63 -11.49
N LEU A 205 -9.81 -0.91 -12.80
CA LEU A 205 -10.99 -1.50 -13.42
C LEU A 205 -11.18 -2.97 -13.07
N SER A 206 -10.10 -3.72 -12.84
CA SER A 206 -10.15 -5.17 -12.54
C SER A 206 -10.61 -5.48 -11.11
N THR A 207 -10.56 -4.50 -10.20
CA THR A 207 -10.95 -4.72 -8.80
C THR A 207 -12.45 -4.96 -8.66
N HIS A 208 -12.83 -6.06 -8.01
CA HIS A 208 -14.22 -6.43 -7.80
C HIS A 208 -15.01 -5.32 -7.06
N ARG A 209 -16.27 -5.11 -7.46
CA ARG A 209 -17.12 -4.00 -6.97
C ARG A 209 -17.32 -3.94 -5.45
N ILE A 210 -17.41 -5.10 -4.77
CA ILE A 210 -17.65 -5.16 -3.32
C ILE A 210 -16.43 -4.65 -2.55
N PRO A 211 -15.22 -5.23 -2.67
CA PRO A 211 -14.04 -4.73 -1.98
C PRO A 211 -13.72 -3.28 -2.36
N ARG A 212 -13.91 -2.89 -3.61
CA ARG A 212 -13.72 -1.50 -4.04
C ARG A 212 -14.64 -0.55 -3.27
N GLY A 213 -15.93 -0.87 -3.11
CA GLY A 213 -16.87 -0.05 -2.34
C GLY A 213 -16.60 -0.07 -0.83
N GLU A 214 -16.32 -1.23 -0.26
CA GLU A 214 -16.11 -1.39 1.19
C GLU A 214 -14.79 -0.75 1.66
N PHE A 215 -13.68 -0.96 0.95
CA PHE A 215 -12.41 -0.31 1.26
C PHE A 215 -12.44 1.20 0.98
N GLY A 216 -13.06 1.62 -0.14
CA GLY A 216 -13.27 3.04 -0.41
C GLY A 216 -13.99 3.73 0.75
N ARG A 217 -15.06 3.10 1.28
CA ARG A 217 -15.76 3.59 2.46
C ARG A 217 -14.89 3.59 3.72
N MET A 218 -14.10 2.55 3.94
CA MET A 218 -13.17 2.47 5.07
C MET A 218 -12.15 3.61 5.04
N LEU A 219 -11.52 3.85 3.89
CA LEU A 219 -10.54 4.93 3.70
C LEU A 219 -11.15 6.31 3.93
N VAL A 220 -12.40 6.53 3.47
CA VAL A 220 -13.07 7.84 3.54
C VAL A 220 -13.74 8.09 4.90
N GLU A 221 -14.38 7.10 5.50
CA GLU A 221 -15.22 7.31 6.69
C GLU A 221 -14.51 7.00 8.01
N LYS A 222 -13.62 6.00 8.02
CA LYS A 222 -13.00 5.53 9.27
C LYS A 222 -11.64 6.16 9.54
N LEU A 223 -10.82 6.33 8.50
CA LEU A 223 -9.52 6.99 8.62
C LEU A 223 -9.60 8.52 8.72
N ASP A 224 -10.74 9.13 8.46
CA ASP A 224 -10.96 10.55 8.71
C ASP A 224 -11.13 10.86 10.21
N ARG A 225 -11.44 9.87 11.04
CA ARG A 225 -11.74 10.04 12.48
C ARG A 225 -10.74 9.37 13.41
N LYS A 226 -10.03 8.36 12.94
CA LYS A 226 -9.08 7.59 13.75
C LYS A 226 -7.75 7.47 12.99
N HIS A 227 -6.72 8.07 13.55
CA HIS A 227 -5.35 7.90 13.06
C HIS A 227 -4.77 6.56 13.50
N ILE A 228 -3.97 5.94 12.63
CA ILE A 228 -3.16 4.77 12.95
C ILE A 228 -1.97 5.27 13.78
N ARG A 229 -1.71 4.63 14.89
CA ARG A 229 -0.56 4.94 15.76
C ARG A 229 0.68 4.23 15.26
N LEU A 230 1.81 4.91 15.29
CA LEU A 230 3.10 4.39 14.85
C LEU A 230 4.06 4.07 16.01
N ASP A 231 3.64 4.28 17.27
CA ASP A 231 4.48 4.13 18.46
C ASP A 231 5.15 2.75 18.56
N ALA A 232 4.53 1.73 17.98
CA ALA A 232 5.05 0.36 17.96
C ALA A 232 6.05 0.08 16.82
N LEU A 233 6.26 1.01 15.89
CA LEU A 233 7.29 0.90 14.84
C LEU A 233 8.67 1.20 15.40
N THR A 234 9.15 0.33 16.26
CA THR A 234 10.46 0.45 16.93
C THR A 234 11.63 0.00 16.05
N VAL A 235 11.36 -0.62 14.92
CA VAL A 235 12.35 -1.05 13.93
C VAL A 235 12.68 0.08 12.95
N PRO A 236 13.86 0.06 12.29
CA PRO A 236 14.22 1.05 11.27
C PRO A 236 13.10 1.23 10.24
N THR A 237 12.61 2.45 10.08
CA THR A 237 11.47 2.74 9.22
C THR A 237 11.85 3.75 8.14
N LEU A 238 11.72 3.35 6.88
CA LEU A 238 11.88 4.17 5.69
C LEU A 238 10.53 4.76 5.29
N VAL A 239 10.51 6.06 5.02
CA VAL A 239 9.33 6.75 4.48
C VAL A 239 9.66 7.29 3.10
N ILE A 240 8.85 6.95 2.09
CA ILE A 240 8.98 7.50 0.73
C ILE A 240 7.68 8.20 0.35
N GLY A 241 7.77 9.43 -0.14
CA GLY A 241 6.63 10.19 -0.67
C GLY A 241 6.90 10.75 -2.06
N GLY A 242 5.85 10.94 -2.85
CA GLY A 242 5.89 11.62 -4.13
C GLY A 242 5.61 13.11 -3.97
N ALA A 243 6.47 13.97 -4.54
CA ALA A 243 6.28 15.43 -4.51
C ALA A 243 5.04 15.88 -5.29
N ALA A 244 4.70 15.13 -6.36
CA ALA A 244 3.53 15.38 -7.20
C ALA A 244 2.33 14.47 -6.82
N ASP A 245 2.34 13.79 -5.67
CA ASP A 245 1.23 12.95 -5.21
C ASP A 245 0.00 13.82 -4.88
N ARG A 246 -1.03 13.68 -5.72
CA ARG A 246 -2.30 14.41 -5.57
C ARG A 246 -3.33 13.65 -4.74
N LEU A 247 -3.11 12.36 -4.51
CA LEU A 247 -4.00 11.51 -3.73
C LEU A 247 -3.63 11.56 -2.24
N LEU A 248 -2.35 11.40 -1.92
CA LEU A 248 -1.79 11.56 -0.58
C LEU A 248 -0.62 12.54 -0.65
N PRO A 249 -0.90 13.86 -0.63
CA PRO A 249 0.15 14.88 -0.76
C PRO A 249 1.29 14.68 0.20
N ILE A 250 2.48 15.16 -0.18
CA ILE A 250 3.75 14.93 0.52
C ILE A 250 3.69 15.21 2.04
N GLY A 251 2.79 16.07 2.48
CA GLY A 251 2.53 16.32 3.89
C GLY A 251 2.11 15.08 4.68
N ALA A 252 1.48 14.08 4.02
CA ALA A 252 1.17 12.80 4.63
C ALA A 252 2.44 12.02 4.97
N SER A 253 3.42 12.00 4.06
CA SER A 253 4.71 11.34 4.28
C SER A 253 5.53 12.06 5.36
N TYR A 254 5.54 13.38 5.37
CA TYR A 254 6.18 14.14 6.46
C TYR A 254 5.55 13.84 7.82
N ARG A 255 4.22 13.73 7.86
CA ARG A 255 3.51 13.34 9.09
C ARG A 255 3.86 11.94 9.57
N ILE A 256 3.99 10.97 8.66
CA ILE A 256 4.46 9.62 9.01
C ILE A 256 5.88 9.70 9.58
N ALA A 257 6.80 10.39 8.91
CA ALA A 257 8.18 10.53 9.35
C ALA A 257 8.28 11.17 10.75
N GLU A 258 7.50 12.23 11.00
CA GLU A 258 7.42 12.90 12.31
C GLU A 258 6.94 11.98 13.44
N LEU A 259 5.98 11.10 13.14
CA LEU A 259 5.37 10.20 14.12
C LEU A 259 6.13 8.88 14.30
N THR A 260 7.10 8.59 13.44
CA THR A 260 7.85 7.33 13.46
C THR A 260 8.96 7.38 14.52
N PRO A 261 8.94 6.51 15.54
CA PRO A 261 9.92 6.57 16.64
C PRO A 261 11.35 6.19 16.24
N ASN A 262 11.50 5.33 15.22
CA ASN A 262 12.81 4.90 14.68
C ASN A 262 12.85 5.17 13.17
N LEU A 263 12.90 6.45 12.80
CA LEU A 263 13.00 6.86 11.41
C LEU A 263 14.40 6.56 10.87
N PHE A 264 14.48 5.66 9.88
CA PHE A 264 15.71 5.34 9.16
C PHE A 264 16.07 6.41 8.12
N ASP A 265 15.08 6.74 7.26
CA ASP A 265 15.24 7.77 6.22
C ASP A 265 13.85 8.29 5.79
N SER A 266 13.81 9.54 5.30
CA SER A 266 12.61 10.14 4.73
C SER A 266 12.95 10.74 3.37
N VAL A 267 12.39 10.13 2.31
CA VAL A 267 12.75 10.41 0.91
C VAL A 267 11.57 11.01 0.17
N VAL A 268 11.84 12.08 -0.57
CA VAL A 268 10.89 12.69 -1.49
C VAL A 268 11.33 12.45 -2.92
N LEU A 269 10.50 11.74 -3.69
CA LEU A 269 10.70 11.53 -5.12
C LEU A 269 9.83 12.48 -5.96
N PRO A 270 10.23 12.84 -7.18
CA PRO A 270 9.45 13.80 -7.99
C PRO A 270 8.07 13.28 -8.42
N GLY A 271 7.81 11.96 -8.33
CA GLY A 271 6.62 11.29 -8.85
C GLY A 271 5.30 11.61 -8.16
N GLY A 272 4.23 11.03 -8.70
CA GLY A 272 2.89 11.03 -8.17
C GLY A 272 2.70 9.99 -7.05
N HIS A 273 1.48 9.41 -6.99
CA HIS A 273 1.14 8.40 -5.98
C HIS A 273 1.79 7.04 -6.22
N CYS A 274 2.22 6.75 -7.44
CA CYS A 274 2.79 5.45 -7.81
C CYS A 274 4.32 5.49 -7.96
N THR A 275 5.05 6.10 -7.02
CA THR A 275 6.52 6.20 -7.08
C THR A 275 7.20 4.85 -7.30
N ILE A 276 6.61 3.75 -6.80
CA ILE A 276 7.09 2.37 -7.02
C ILE A 276 7.14 1.96 -8.50
N LEU A 277 6.37 2.63 -9.36
CA LEU A 277 6.31 2.40 -10.81
C LEU A 277 6.92 3.55 -11.60
N GLU A 278 6.86 4.76 -11.05
CA GLU A 278 7.33 5.98 -11.72
C GLU A 278 8.85 6.18 -11.55
N TYR A 279 9.39 5.77 -10.40
CA TYR A 279 10.81 5.88 -10.02
C TYR A 279 11.30 4.56 -9.39
N PRO A 280 11.20 3.44 -10.12
CA PRO A 280 11.45 2.11 -9.54
C PRO A 280 12.89 1.95 -9.06
N ASP A 281 13.88 2.46 -9.80
CA ASP A 281 15.31 2.32 -9.46
C ASP A 281 15.63 3.06 -8.14
N GLU A 282 15.06 4.24 -7.94
CA GLU A 282 15.22 5.01 -6.71
C GLU A 282 14.57 4.30 -5.52
N VAL A 283 13.35 3.81 -5.69
CA VAL A 283 12.65 3.03 -4.66
C VAL A 283 13.44 1.77 -4.31
N ASN A 284 13.92 1.03 -5.32
CA ASN A 284 14.73 -0.18 -5.11
C ASN A 284 16.03 0.11 -4.36
N ARG A 285 16.72 1.20 -4.72
CA ARG A 285 17.94 1.62 -4.04
C ARG A 285 17.70 1.91 -2.55
N HIS A 286 16.62 2.60 -2.21
CA HIS A 286 16.28 2.89 -0.81
C HIS A 286 15.81 1.65 -0.04
N LEU A 287 15.06 0.75 -0.69
CA LEU A 287 14.67 -0.54 -0.09
C LEU A 287 15.91 -1.39 0.20
N ARG A 288 16.88 -1.49 -0.73
CA ARG A 288 18.14 -2.22 -0.51
C ARG A 288 18.93 -1.65 0.64
N ARG A 289 19.06 -0.33 0.77
CA ARG A 289 19.73 0.31 1.92
C ARG A 289 19.06 -0.07 3.25
N LEU A 290 17.73 -0.12 3.29
CA LEU A 290 17.00 -0.55 4.49
C LEU A 290 17.27 -2.04 4.79
N ILE A 291 17.28 -2.90 3.77
CA ILE A 291 17.57 -4.33 3.91
C ILE A 291 18.99 -4.55 4.40
N ASP A 292 19.98 -3.86 3.84
CA ASP A 292 21.38 -3.95 4.27
C ASP A 292 21.55 -3.57 5.75
N THR A 293 20.82 -2.53 6.20
CA THR A 293 20.81 -2.13 7.61
C THR A 293 20.16 -3.19 8.50
N ALA A 294 19.06 -3.77 8.06
CA ALA A 294 18.36 -4.84 8.78
C ALA A 294 19.22 -6.09 8.93
N THR A 295 19.89 -6.50 7.85
CA THR A 295 20.76 -7.70 7.85
C THR A 295 22.07 -7.51 8.64
N ALA A 296 22.60 -6.29 8.71
CA ALA A 296 23.80 -5.99 9.49
C ALA A 296 23.54 -6.00 11.02
N SER A 297 22.27 -5.89 11.42
CA SER A 297 21.86 -5.84 12.83
C SER A 297 21.33 -7.19 13.36
N SER A 298 21.20 -8.20 12.50
CA SER A 298 20.76 -9.57 12.80
C SER A 298 21.94 -10.49 13.04
#